data_64355cc40661c5b0f24917face29f60c
#
_entry.id   64355cc40661c5b0f24917face29f60c
#
_cell.length_a   1.000
_cell.length_b   1.000
_cell.length_c   1.000
_cell.angle_alpha   90.00
_cell.angle_beta   90.00
_cell.angle_gamma   90.00
#
_symmetry.space_group_name_H-M   'P 1'
#
loop_
_entity.id
_entity.type
_entity.pdbx_description
1 polymer ?
#
loop_
_entity_poly.entity_id
_entity_poly.type
_entity_poly.pdbx_seq_one_letter_code
_entity_poly.pdbx_strand_id
1 'polypeptide(L)'
;MQAALEQEKSISAEDHEKVKGLAALVKSPRSFIFKDPDYYGIEGWDDLTIPSADGTPLAAWYMPAKGGESDKLIIFNHALPMCRAGFPGHFGEPWSLLDDSEIDFVIQYKHLTDAGYNVLTYDFRNHGQSGAANGGVSGIGQWEWQDCVGVKQYVDAHPRLGKMKVALFSQCLGGVSQYAAITKHPELFENVLCMASPLVPNMTAIFQAFGELQGIAQYQELIDLELLKLGGFPAADMSGALWAPAVKMPVLMWQVRDDAWTKNPQDAQYTFDRLGSEDKEMVWIEDTTRRFRDGYNWFGRNPEKVLSFFAKHFAEARVPEPAE
;
A
#
# COMPACT_ATOMS: atom_id res chain seq x y z
N MET A 1 27.19 5.37 8.00
CA MET A 1 27.40 4.49 9.17
C MET A 1 28.45 5.00 10.16
N GLN A 2 29.67 5.41 9.75
CA GLN A 2 30.65 5.97 10.72
C GLN A 2 30.15 7.29 11.33
N ALA A 3 29.59 8.20 10.54
CA ALA A 3 28.98 9.44 11.01
C ALA A 3 27.80 9.19 11.98
N ALA A 4 26.93 8.22 11.70
CA ALA A 4 25.86 7.84 12.59
C ALA A 4 26.36 7.33 13.95
N LEU A 5 27.43 6.54 13.99
CA LEU A 5 28.04 6.06 15.24
C LEU A 5 28.71 7.19 16.04
N GLU A 6 29.19 8.24 15.38
CA GLU A 6 29.71 9.44 16.05
C GLU A 6 28.56 10.31 16.59
N GLN A 7 27.49 10.46 15.84
CA GLN A 7 26.27 11.15 16.29
C GLN A 7 25.66 10.43 17.50
N GLU A 8 25.58 9.10 17.50
CA GLU A 8 25.06 8.31 18.61
C GLU A 8 25.76 8.57 19.94
N LYS A 9 27.07 8.89 19.90
CA LYS A 9 27.86 9.20 21.12
C LYS A 9 27.64 10.62 21.64
N SER A 10 27.17 11.52 20.80
CA SER A 10 27.04 12.95 21.12
C SER A 10 25.60 13.46 21.22
N ILE A 11 24.62 12.66 20.80
CA ILE A 11 23.20 13.03 20.81
C ILE A 11 22.67 13.11 22.26
N SER A 12 21.72 14.03 22.52
CA SER A 12 21.02 14.07 23.78
C SER A 12 20.16 12.82 23.98
N ALA A 13 19.90 12.41 25.22
CA ALA A 13 19.02 11.29 25.52
C ALA A 13 17.59 11.52 24.99
N GLU A 14 17.11 12.76 25.05
CA GLU A 14 15.78 13.14 24.54
C GLU A 14 15.72 12.96 23.01
N ASP A 15 16.69 13.50 22.27
CA ASP A 15 16.68 13.39 20.80
C ASP A 15 16.90 11.94 20.35
N HIS A 16 17.69 11.16 21.11
CA HIS A 16 17.87 9.73 20.80
C HIS A 16 16.56 8.94 20.93
N GLU A 17 15.73 9.24 21.94
CA GLU A 17 14.40 8.63 22.06
C GLU A 17 13.47 9.04 20.90
N LYS A 18 13.52 10.30 20.43
CA LYS A 18 12.77 10.74 19.23
C LYS A 18 13.23 9.97 17.98
N VAL A 19 14.54 9.81 17.79
CA VAL A 19 15.12 9.04 16.68
C VAL A 19 14.63 7.58 16.71
N LYS A 20 14.70 6.92 17.87
CA LYS A 20 14.18 5.55 18.05
C LYS A 20 12.68 5.48 17.80
N GLY A 21 11.92 6.47 18.26
CA GLY A 21 10.48 6.56 18.02
C GLY A 21 10.14 6.62 16.54
N LEU A 22 10.87 7.41 15.74
CA LEU A 22 10.70 7.46 14.29
C LEU A 22 11.07 6.13 13.63
N ALA A 23 12.20 5.53 13.99
CA ALA A 23 12.60 4.23 13.45
C ALA A 23 11.57 3.14 13.79
N ALA A 24 10.92 3.22 14.95
CA ALA A 24 9.90 2.26 15.38
C ALA A 24 8.60 2.28 14.54
N LEU A 25 8.38 3.27 13.66
CA LEU A 25 7.23 3.30 12.74
C LEU A 25 7.16 2.05 11.87
N VAL A 26 8.29 1.42 11.53
CA VAL A 26 8.33 0.15 10.77
C VAL A 26 7.90 -1.07 11.61
N LYS A 27 7.61 -0.89 12.88
CA LYS A 27 7.16 -1.93 13.82
C LYS A 27 5.87 -1.51 14.54
N SER A 28 4.98 -0.90 13.82
CA SER A 28 3.71 -0.39 14.34
C SER A 28 2.80 -1.49 14.90
N PRO A 29 1.92 -1.18 15.87
CA PRO A 29 0.88 -2.10 16.31
C PRO A 29 0.01 -2.57 15.15
N ARG A 30 -0.37 -3.85 15.16
CA ARG A 30 -1.27 -4.41 14.14
C ARG A 30 -2.65 -3.80 14.27
N SER A 31 -3.19 -3.29 13.16
CA SER A 31 -4.62 -2.96 13.07
C SER A 31 -5.45 -4.24 13.13
N PHE A 32 -6.59 -4.19 13.83
CA PHE A 32 -7.53 -5.30 13.92
C PHE A 32 -8.67 -5.15 12.91
N ILE A 33 -9.37 -6.24 12.63
CA ILE A 33 -10.57 -6.22 11.79
C ILE A 33 -11.71 -5.62 12.61
N PHE A 34 -12.14 -4.40 12.29
CA PHE A 34 -13.23 -3.69 12.97
C PHE A 34 -14.51 -3.61 12.12
N LYS A 35 -14.41 -3.92 10.84
CA LYS A 35 -15.49 -4.12 9.89
C LYS A 35 -15.13 -5.28 8.97
N ASP A 36 -16.09 -6.09 8.63
CA ASP A 36 -16.00 -7.13 7.59
C ASP A 36 -16.89 -6.76 6.41
N PRO A 37 -16.88 -7.53 5.31
CA PRO A 37 -17.70 -7.25 4.14
C PRO A 37 -19.21 -7.21 4.40
N ASP A 38 -19.70 -7.95 5.40
CA ASP A 38 -21.14 -7.96 5.76
C ASP A 38 -21.63 -6.60 6.27
N TYR A 39 -20.72 -5.79 6.83
CA TYR A 39 -21.05 -4.46 7.37
C TYR A 39 -21.72 -3.56 6.33
N TYR A 40 -21.36 -3.68 5.06
CA TYR A 40 -21.98 -2.95 3.94
C TYR A 40 -22.82 -3.88 3.03
N GLY A 41 -23.12 -5.09 3.48
CA GLY A 41 -23.93 -6.03 2.71
C GLY A 41 -23.25 -6.54 1.44
N ILE A 42 -21.95 -6.78 1.49
CA ILE A 42 -21.23 -7.50 0.43
C ILE A 42 -21.46 -8.99 0.68
N GLU A 43 -22.28 -9.62 -0.15
CA GLU A 43 -22.69 -11.02 0.01
C GLU A 43 -21.73 -11.99 -0.70
N GLY A 44 -21.66 -13.23 -0.19
CA GLY A 44 -20.94 -14.34 -0.83
C GLY A 44 -19.41 -14.18 -0.81
N TRP A 45 -18.90 -13.42 0.12
CA TRP A 45 -17.46 -13.31 0.33
C TRP A 45 -16.89 -14.52 1.08
N ASP A 46 -15.61 -14.79 0.89
CA ASP A 46 -14.87 -15.89 1.49
C ASP A 46 -13.67 -15.39 2.27
N ASP A 47 -13.42 -15.96 3.47
CA ASP A 47 -12.14 -15.88 4.17
C ASP A 47 -11.16 -16.90 3.56
N LEU A 48 -9.97 -16.44 3.22
CA LEU A 48 -8.94 -17.24 2.59
C LEU A 48 -7.62 -17.12 3.35
N THR A 49 -6.79 -18.15 3.21
CA THR A 49 -5.37 -18.07 3.55
C THR A 49 -4.55 -18.31 2.28
N ILE A 50 -3.76 -17.32 1.91
CA ILE A 50 -2.93 -17.36 0.70
C ILE A 50 -1.45 -17.42 1.12
N PRO A 51 -0.63 -18.35 0.61
CA PRO A 51 0.79 -18.31 0.89
C PRO A 51 1.47 -17.16 0.14
N SER A 52 2.29 -16.38 0.82
CA SER A 52 3.29 -15.53 0.20
C SER A 52 4.30 -16.38 -0.60
N ALA A 53 5.09 -15.76 -1.47
CA ALA A 53 6.12 -16.48 -2.25
C ALA A 53 7.17 -17.19 -1.36
N ASP A 54 7.39 -16.73 -0.12
CA ASP A 54 8.25 -17.38 0.86
C ASP A 54 7.50 -18.32 1.83
N GLY A 55 6.19 -18.52 1.61
CA GLY A 55 5.35 -19.37 2.43
C GLY A 55 4.71 -18.70 3.65
N THR A 56 4.95 -17.41 3.91
CA THR A 56 4.25 -16.67 4.99
C THR A 56 2.74 -16.71 4.73
N PRO A 57 1.90 -17.16 5.69
CA PRO A 57 0.45 -17.20 5.49
C PRO A 57 -0.16 -15.81 5.53
N LEU A 58 -0.92 -15.46 4.50
CA LEU A 58 -1.62 -14.19 4.37
C LEU A 58 -3.12 -14.42 4.54
N ALA A 59 -3.73 -13.74 5.52
CA ALA A 59 -5.17 -13.73 5.69
C ALA A 59 -5.79 -12.81 4.65
N ALA A 60 -6.79 -13.28 3.91
CA ALA A 60 -7.35 -12.60 2.76
C ALA A 60 -8.88 -12.69 2.72
N TRP A 61 -9.52 -11.78 2.00
CA TRP A 61 -10.92 -11.85 1.62
C TRP A 61 -11.06 -11.87 0.11
N TYR A 62 -11.90 -12.77 -0.38
CA TYR A 62 -12.42 -12.71 -1.72
C TYR A 62 -13.88 -12.26 -1.67
N MET A 63 -14.21 -11.21 -2.40
CA MET A 63 -15.55 -10.64 -2.50
C MET A 63 -16.01 -10.69 -3.95
N PRO A 64 -17.11 -11.40 -4.29
CA PRO A 64 -17.62 -11.45 -5.65
C PRO A 64 -18.24 -10.11 -6.05
N ALA A 65 -18.25 -9.86 -7.35
CA ALA A 65 -19.02 -8.76 -7.93
C ALA A 65 -20.51 -8.92 -7.59
N LYS A 66 -21.18 -7.80 -7.33
CA LYS A 66 -22.63 -7.79 -7.14
C LYS A 66 -23.35 -8.31 -8.40
N GLY A 67 -24.22 -9.29 -8.23
CA GLY A 67 -24.89 -9.96 -9.35
C GLY A 67 -24.19 -11.24 -9.81
N GLY A 68 -23.01 -11.58 -9.27
CA GLY A 68 -22.38 -12.90 -9.29
C GLY A 68 -21.39 -13.15 -10.41
N GLU A 69 -21.76 -13.02 -11.68
CA GLU A 69 -20.86 -13.35 -12.78
C GLU A 69 -20.08 -12.12 -13.27
N SER A 70 -18.76 -12.14 -13.07
CA SER A 70 -17.83 -11.13 -13.61
C SER A 70 -16.48 -11.78 -13.90
N ASP A 71 -15.86 -11.38 -15.02
CA ASP A 71 -14.49 -11.75 -15.42
C ASP A 71 -13.46 -10.70 -14.99
N LYS A 72 -13.83 -9.76 -14.12
CA LYS A 72 -13.01 -8.64 -13.69
C LYS A 72 -12.59 -8.81 -12.24
N LEU A 73 -11.30 -8.72 -11.96
CA LEU A 73 -10.73 -8.85 -10.61
C LEU A 73 -9.86 -7.63 -10.28
N ILE A 74 -10.09 -7.05 -9.11
CA ILE A 74 -9.19 -6.05 -8.50
C ILE A 74 -8.47 -6.73 -7.34
N ILE A 75 -7.13 -6.76 -7.39
CA ILE A 75 -6.29 -7.13 -6.25
C ILE A 75 -5.98 -5.85 -5.48
N PHE A 76 -6.37 -5.82 -4.20
CA PHE A 76 -6.29 -4.62 -3.36
C PHE A 76 -5.22 -4.80 -2.27
N ASN A 77 -4.22 -3.92 -2.27
CA ASN A 77 -3.07 -3.90 -1.37
C ASN A 77 -3.18 -2.72 -0.42
N HIS A 78 -3.24 -2.99 0.89
CA HIS A 78 -3.44 -1.97 1.92
C HIS A 78 -2.19 -1.14 2.24
N ALA A 79 -2.36 -0.08 3.06
CA ALA A 79 -1.31 0.81 3.53
C ALA A 79 -0.75 0.40 4.91
N LEU A 80 0.43 0.92 5.29
CA LEU A 80 0.99 0.83 6.64
C LEU A 80 0.29 1.86 7.57
N PRO A 81 -0.01 1.55 8.84
CA PRO A 81 0.02 0.26 9.55
C PRO A 81 -1.36 -0.42 9.56
N MET A 82 -2.04 -0.41 8.45
CA MET A 82 -3.44 -0.82 8.31
C MET A 82 -3.58 -2.33 8.16
N CYS A 83 -4.82 -2.79 8.01
CA CYS A 83 -5.16 -4.15 7.60
C CYS A 83 -6.17 -4.09 6.45
N ARG A 84 -6.63 -5.24 5.96
CA ARG A 84 -7.65 -5.32 4.91
C ARG A 84 -8.99 -4.65 5.25
N ALA A 85 -9.30 -4.39 6.53
CA ALA A 85 -10.47 -3.61 6.93
C ALA A 85 -10.22 -2.09 6.90
N GLY A 86 -8.95 -1.65 6.97
CA GLY A 86 -8.55 -0.26 7.07
C GLY A 86 -7.77 0.05 8.34
N PHE A 87 -8.01 1.23 8.94
CA PHE A 87 -7.29 1.71 10.12
C PHE A 87 -8.25 2.11 11.24
N PRO A 88 -8.06 1.55 12.45
CA PRO A 88 -8.97 1.74 13.58
C PRO A 88 -8.61 2.95 14.47
N GLY A 89 -8.09 4.05 13.93
CA GLY A 89 -7.62 5.22 14.72
C GLY A 89 -8.66 5.80 15.66
N HIS A 90 -9.92 5.73 15.28
CA HIS A 90 -11.06 6.21 16.10
C HIS A 90 -11.35 5.37 17.36
N PHE A 91 -10.71 4.21 17.53
CA PHE A 91 -10.83 3.39 18.74
C PHE A 91 -9.85 3.82 19.87
N GLY A 92 -9.02 4.84 19.63
CA GLY A 92 -8.07 5.32 20.63
C GLY A 92 -6.70 4.63 20.55
N GLU A 93 -5.89 4.80 21.61
CA GLU A 93 -4.54 4.24 21.68
C GLU A 93 -4.54 2.70 21.66
N PRO A 94 -3.51 2.08 21.02
CA PRO A 94 -2.30 2.72 20.45
C PRO A 94 -2.46 3.26 19.03
N TRP A 95 -3.58 3.03 18.36
CA TRP A 95 -3.75 3.39 16.93
C TRP A 95 -3.87 4.90 16.74
N SER A 96 -4.61 5.61 17.61
CA SER A 96 -4.79 7.07 17.54
C SER A 96 -3.49 7.87 17.71
N LEU A 97 -2.39 7.23 18.13
CA LEU A 97 -1.07 7.89 18.23
C LEU A 97 -0.54 8.34 16.85
N LEU A 98 -0.96 7.70 15.76
CA LEU A 98 -0.60 8.09 14.39
C LEU A 98 -1.62 9.06 13.80
N ASP A 99 -2.91 8.74 13.91
CA ASP A 99 -4.03 9.57 13.47
C ASP A 99 -5.32 9.03 14.12
N ASP A 100 -6.22 9.91 14.51
CA ASP A 100 -7.49 9.58 15.16
C ASP A 100 -8.62 9.23 14.17
N SER A 101 -8.32 9.18 12.88
CA SER A 101 -9.32 8.90 11.84
C SER A 101 -9.62 7.40 11.73
N GLU A 102 -10.87 7.10 11.41
CA GLU A 102 -11.22 5.84 10.79
C GLU A 102 -10.83 5.89 9.31
N ILE A 103 -10.12 4.85 8.84
CA ILE A 103 -9.96 4.61 7.41
C ILE A 103 -10.72 3.34 7.08
N ASP A 104 -11.69 3.46 6.21
CA ASP A 104 -12.62 2.41 5.87
C ASP A 104 -12.36 1.88 4.45
N PHE A 105 -11.70 0.72 4.36
CA PHE A 105 -11.49 0.07 3.07
C PHE A 105 -12.72 -0.76 2.63
N VAL A 106 -13.56 -1.17 3.58
CA VAL A 106 -14.73 -2.01 3.26
C VAL A 106 -15.73 -1.25 2.40
N ILE A 107 -15.91 0.07 2.63
CA ILE A 107 -16.74 0.90 1.73
C ILE A 107 -16.12 1.01 0.33
N GLN A 108 -14.79 1.00 0.21
CA GLN A 108 -14.12 1.00 -1.09
C GLN A 108 -14.36 -0.31 -1.85
N TYR A 109 -14.33 -1.45 -1.15
CA TYR A 109 -14.70 -2.75 -1.72
C TYR A 109 -16.17 -2.78 -2.15
N LYS A 110 -17.04 -2.18 -1.36
CA LYS A 110 -18.46 -2.04 -1.72
C LYS A 110 -18.64 -1.29 -3.04
N HIS A 111 -17.94 -0.18 -3.24
CA HIS A 111 -17.98 0.55 -4.51
C HIS A 111 -17.49 -0.30 -5.68
N LEU A 112 -16.41 -1.07 -5.49
CA LEU A 112 -15.88 -1.95 -6.52
C LEU A 112 -16.84 -3.10 -6.83
N THR A 113 -17.37 -3.78 -5.81
CA THR A 113 -18.28 -4.91 -6.01
C THR A 113 -19.63 -4.47 -6.63
N ASP A 114 -20.18 -3.31 -6.23
CA ASP A 114 -21.36 -2.73 -6.85
C ASP A 114 -21.14 -2.33 -8.32
N ALA A 115 -19.90 -1.95 -8.67
CA ALA A 115 -19.52 -1.63 -10.05
C ALA A 115 -19.19 -2.88 -10.91
N GLY A 116 -19.36 -4.08 -10.37
CA GLY A 116 -19.19 -5.34 -11.09
C GLY A 116 -17.76 -5.87 -11.12
N TYR A 117 -16.92 -5.51 -10.15
CA TYR A 117 -15.59 -6.08 -9.97
C TYR A 117 -15.60 -7.10 -8.83
N ASN A 118 -14.97 -8.25 -9.04
CA ASN A 118 -14.54 -9.09 -7.92
C ASN A 118 -13.36 -8.40 -7.23
N VAL A 119 -13.26 -8.55 -5.92
CA VAL A 119 -12.17 -7.98 -5.14
C VAL A 119 -11.46 -9.08 -4.36
N LEU A 120 -10.15 -9.12 -4.45
CA LEU A 120 -9.27 -9.93 -3.59
C LEU A 120 -8.40 -8.97 -2.80
N THR A 121 -8.52 -9.00 -1.48
CA THR A 121 -7.70 -8.21 -0.56
C THR A 121 -7.08 -9.11 0.49
N TYR A 122 -5.96 -8.69 1.05
CA TYR A 122 -5.24 -9.47 2.07
C TYR A 122 -4.49 -8.56 3.01
N ASP A 123 -4.18 -9.07 4.21
CA ASP A 123 -3.23 -8.42 5.09
C ASP A 123 -1.81 -8.77 4.66
N PHE A 124 -0.94 -7.78 4.51
CA PHE A 124 0.50 -8.04 4.35
C PHE A 124 1.05 -8.79 5.57
N ARG A 125 2.20 -9.47 5.41
CA ARG A 125 2.96 -10.01 6.55
C ARG A 125 3.07 -8.98 7.66
N ASN A 126 3.04 -9.41 8.89
CA ASN A 126 3.12 -8.55 10.09
C ASN A 126 1.91 -7.62 10.32
N HIS A 127 0.90 -7.59 9.44
CA HIS A 127 -0.30 -6.78 9.55
C HIS A 127 -1.54 -7.64 9.80
N GLY A 128 -2.58 -7.02 10.36
CA GLY A 128 -3.88 -7.64 10.58
C GLY A 128 -3.78 -9.05 11.17
N GLN A 129 -4.33 -10.03 10.48
CA GLN A 129 -4.37 -11.44 10.87
C GLN A 129 -3.33 -12.31 10.14
N SER A 130 -2.51 -11.73 9.25
CA SER A 130 -1.47 -12.47 8.53
C SER A 130 -0.32 -12.92 9.43
N GLY A 131 0.45 -13.87 8.94
CA GLY A 131 1.61 -14.43 9.63
C GLY A 131 2.65 -13.38 10.00
N ALA A 132 3.36 -13.64 11.10
CA ALA A 132 4.53 -12.87 11.48
C ALA A 132 5.77 -13.35 10.70
N ALA A 133 6.56 -12.41 10.20
CA ALA A 133 7.81 -12.66 9.49
C ALA A 133 8.84 -11.56 9.81
N ASN A 134 10.09 -11.80 9.50
CA ASN A 134 11.15 -10.78 9.55
C ASN A 134 11.22 -10.00 10.89
N GLY A 135 11.00 -10.69 12.02
CA GLY A 135 11.03 -10.08 13.37
C GLY A 135 9.88 -9.10 13.64
N GLY A 136 8.79 -9.14 12.87
CA GLY A 136 7.66 -8.22 12.99
C GLY A 136 7.92 -6.83 12.42
N VAL A 137 9.00 -6.67 11.64
CA VAL A 137 9.38 -5.41 11.00
C VAL A 137 8.79 -5.34 9.60
N SER A 138 8.21 -4.19 9.24
CA SER A 138 7.85 -3.90 7.85
C SER A 138 9.08 -3.39 7.10
N GLY A 139 9.36 -4.00 5.96
CA GLY A 139 10.43 -3.59 5.05
C GLY A 139 10.00 -2.53 4.05
N ILE A 140 8.74 -2.14 4.05
CA ILE A 140 8.11 -1.17 3.13
C ILE A 140 8.54 -1.46 1.69
N GLY A 141 8.13 -2.62 1.20
CA GLY A 141 8.43 -3.15 -0.12
C GLY A 141 9.63 -4.10 -0.17
N GLN A 142 10.58 -4.04 0.77
CA GLN A 142 11.79 -4.90 0.76
C GLN A 142 11.50 -6.37 1.13
N TRP A 143 10.44 -6.62 1.89
CA TRP A 143 9.95 -7.96 2.21
C TRP A 143 8.60 -8.24 1.54
N GLU A 144 7.70 -7.26 1.54
CA GLU A 144 6.29 -7.39 1.20
C GLU A 144 6.05 -7.59 -0.31
N TRP A 145 7.07 -7.36 -1.17
CA TRP A 145 6.98 -7.76 -2.58
C TRP A 145 6.68 -9.25 -2.76
N GLN A 146 7.15 -10.10 -1.82
CA GLN A 146 6.88 -11.54 -1.85
C GLN A 146 5.41 -11.87 -1.61
N ASP A 147 4.72 -11.03 -0.84
CA ASP A 147 3.29 -11.17 -0.58
C ASP A 147 2.50 -10.87 -1.87
N CYS A 148 2.85 -9.77 -2.57
CA CYS A 148 2.26 -9.42 -3.87
C CYS A 148 2.49 -10.53 -4.92
N VAL A 149 3.69 -11.10 -4.97
CA VAL A 149 4.02 -12.23 -5.87
C VAL A 149 3.20 -13.47 -5.51
N GLY A 150 3.16 -13.85 -4.23
CA GLY A 150 2.41 -15.03 -3.78
C GLY A 150 0.91 -14.91 -4.08
N VAL A 151 0.32 -13.74 -3.84
CA VAL A 151 -1.10 -13.49 -4.16
C VAL A 151 -1.35 -13.54 -5.66
N LYS A 152 -0.47 -12.97 -6.50
CA LYS A 152 -0.62 -13.05 -7.96
C LYS A 152 -0.49 -14.50 -8.46
N GLN A 153 0.47 -15.26 -7.94
CA GLN A 153 0.63 -16.69 -8.26
C GLN A 153 -0.59 -17.51 -7.85
N TYR A 154 -1.18 -17.20 -6.67
CA TYR A 154 -2.42 -17.84 -6.24
C TYR A 154 -3.57 -17.53 -7.21
N VAL A 155 -3.73 -16.27 -7.63
CA VAL A 155 -4.75 -15.86 -8.61
C VAL A 155 -4.55 -16.61 -9.93
N ASP A 156 -3.33 -16.64 -10.46
CA ASP A 156 -3.03 -17.26 -11.75
C ASP A 156 -3.27 -18.80 -11.75
N ALA A 157 -2.96 -19.45 -10.63
CA ALA A 157 -3.17 -20.88 -10.47
C ALA A 157 -4.62 -21.28 -10.15
N HIS A 158 -5.45 -20.32 -9.71
CA HIS A 158 -6.82 -20.62 -9.30
C HIS A 158 -7.73 -20.85 -10.52
N PRO A 159 -8.50 -21.99 -10.59
CA PRO A 159 -9.28 -22.37 -11.78
C PRO A 159 -10.26 -21.32 -12.32
N ARG A 160 -10.80 -20.48 -11.42
CA ARG A 160 -11.73 -19.39 -11.76
C ARG A 160 -11.01 -18.05 -11.88
N LEU A 161 -10.21 -17.68 -10.87
CA LEU A 161 -9.59 -16.35 -10.81
C LEU A 161 -8.54 -16.16 -11.91
N GLY A 162 -7.79 -17.22 -12.27
CA GLY A 162 -6.78 -17.19 -13.34
C GLY A 162 -7.32 -16.92 -14.74
N LYS A 163 -8.66 -16.99 -14.91
CA LYS A 163 -9.34 -16.63 -16.16
C LYS A 163 -9.86 -15.17 -16.19
N MET A 164 -9.74 -14.48 -15.06
CA MET A 164 -10.23 -13.11 -14.95
C MET A 164 -9.20 -12.11 -15.47
N LYS A 165 -9.69 -11.00 -16.00
CA LYS A 165 -8.91 -9.81 -16.26
C LYS A 165 -8.55 -9.18 -14.92
N VAL A 166 -7.27 -8.81 -14.73
CA VAL A 166 -6.76 -8.33 -13.44
C VAL A 166 -6.35 -6.86 -13.54
N ALA A 167 -6.76 -6.07 -12.56
CA ALA A 167 -6.19 -4.76 -12.27
C ALA A 167 -5.80 -4.68 -10.79
N LEU A 168 -5.00 -3.68 -10.44
CA LEU A 168 -4.44 -3.51 -9.10
C LEU A 168 -4.97 -2.23 -8.45
N PHE A 169 -5.17 -2.29 -7.13
CA PHE A 169 -5.33 -1.13 -6.28
C PHE A 169 -4.31 -1.23 -5.16
N SER A 170 -3.26 -0.39 -5.18
CA SER A 170 -2.08 -0.58 -4.34
C SER A 170 -1.68 0.73 -3.69
N GLN A 171 -2.02 0.92 -2.41
CA GLN A 171 -1.79 2.18 -1.72
C GLN A 171 -0.62 2.13 -0.74
N CYS A 172 0.15 3.20 -0.68
CA CYS A 172 1.23 3.43 0.28
C CYS A 172 2.21 2.23 0.34
N LEU A 173 2.33 1.53 1.48
CA LEU A 173 3.08 0.28 1.60
C LEU A 173 2.76 -0.68 0.45
N GLY A 174 1.47 -0.88 0.16
CA GLY A 174 1.01 -1.74 -0.93
C GLY A 174 1.52 -1.28 -2.29
N GLY A 175 1.60 0.04 -2.51
CA GLY A 175 2.17 0.61 -3.73
C GLY A 175 3.67 0.32 -3.87
N VAL A 176 4.46 0.59 -2.83
CA VAL A 176 5.91 0.29 -2.84
C VAL A 176 6.15 -1.19 -3.06
N SER A 177 5.42 -2.05 -2.35
CA SER A 177 5.52 -3.51 -2.43
C SER A 177 5.17 -4.03 -3.81
N GLN A 178 4.11 -3.49 -4.41
CA GLN A 178 3.68 -3.87 -5.75
C GLN A 178 4.68 -3.42 -6.83
N TYR A 179 5.24 -2.22 -6.71
CA TYR A 179 6.27 -1.74 -7.64
C TYR A 179 7.54 -2.61 -7.55
N ALA A 180 7.94 -3.00 -6.33
CA ALA A 180 9.06 -3.91 -6.12
C ALA A 180 8.76 -5.30 -6.71
N ALA A 181 7.54 -5.83 -6.54
CA ALA A 181 7.11 -7.11 -7.12
C ALA A 181 7.16 -7.08 -8.66
N ILE A 182 6.64 -6.02 -9.29
CA ILE A 182 6.70 -5.82 -10.75
C ILE A 182 8.15 -5.74 -11.23
N THR A 183 9.04 -5.08 -10.48
CA THR A 183 10.45 -4.95 -10.85
C THR A 183 11.18 -6.29 -10.80
N LYS A 184 10.88 -7.12 -9.78
CA LYS A 184 11.56 -8.40 -9.54
C LYS A 184 10.99 -9.55 -10.37
N HIS A 185 9.71 -9.50 -10.69
CA HIS A 185 8.95 -10.52 -11.41
C HIS A 185 8.04 -9.89 -12.46
N PRO A 186 8.59 -9.16 -13.45
CA PRO A 186 7.77 -8.45 -14.45
C PRO A 186 6.85 -9.41 -15.22
N GLU A 187 7.28 -10.64 -15.48
CA GLU A 187 6.51 -11.67 -16.19
C GLU A 187 5.17 -12.02 -15.55
N LEU A 188 5.06 -11.90 -14.22
CA LEU A 188 3.80 -12.17 -13.51
C LEU A 188 2.76 -11.05 -13.69
N PHE A 189 3.20 -9.86 -14.06
CA PHE A 189 2.33 -8.67 -14.10
C PHE A 189 2.10 -8.12 -15.51
N GLU A 190 2.59 -8.81 -16.56
CA GLU A 190 2.40 -8.39 -17.97
C GLU A 190 0.92 -8.33 -18.37
N ASN A 191 0.08 -9.18 -17.80
CA ASN A 191 -1.36 -9.24 -18.06
C ASN A 191 -2.20 -8.33 -17.17
N VAL A 192 -1.60 -7.51 -16.31
CA VAL A 192 -2.31 -6.54 -15.48
C VAL A 192 -2.68 -5.32 -16.30
N LEU A 193 -3.97 -5.01 -16.33
CA LEU A 193 -4.53 -3.98 -17.22
C LEU A 193 -4.18 -2.56 -16.81
N CYS A 194 -4.25 -2.25 -15.52
CA CYS A 194 -3.99 -0.93 -14.95
C CYS A 194 -3.84 -0.99 -13.44
N MET A 195 -3.41 0.10 -12.82
CA MET A 195 -3.25 0.20 -11.38
C MET A 195 -3.67 1.55 -10.84
N ALA A 196 -4.54 1.56 -9.83
CA ALA A 196 -4.71 2.71 -8.94
C ALA A 196 -3.65 2.61 -7.83
N SER A 197 -2.80 3.64 -7.70
CA SER A 197 -1.65 3.58 -6.80
C SER A 197 -1.48 4.86 -5.97
N PRO A 198 -2.40 5.13 -5.02
CA PRO A 198 -2.36 6.35 -4.24
C PRO A 198 -1.33 6.33 -3.13
N LEU A 199 -0.87 7.54 -2.76
CA LEU A 199 -0.14 7.81 -1.53
C LEU A 199 1.16 7.00 -1.39
N VAL A 200 1.81 6.62 -2.50
CA VAL A 200 3.03 5.82 -2.52
C VAL A 200 4.19 6.64 -1.94
N PRO A 201 4.80 6.20 -0.81
CA PRO A 201 5.74 7.02 -0.08
C PRO A 201 7.17 6.93 -0.60
N ASN A 202 7.92 7.98 -0.29
CA ASN A 202 9.37 7.97 -0.18
C ASN A 202 9.72 8.11 1.31
N MET A 203 10.23 7.05 1.94
CA MET A 203 10.45 7.07 3.38
C MET A 203 11.51 8.07 3.82
N THR A 204 12.48 8.41 2.97
CA THR A 204 13.43 9.50 3.27
C THR A 204 12.68 10.82 3.43
N ALA A 205 11.71 11.13 2.56
CA ALA A 205 10.92 12.36 2.67
C ALA A 205 10.03 12.37 3.93
N ILE A 206 9.46 11.21 4.28
CA ILE A 206 8.65 11.05 5.51
C ILE A 206 9.52 11.27 6.75
N PHE A 207 10.63 10.56 6.88
CA PHE A 207 11.50 10.71 8.06
C PHE A 207 12.10 12.11 8.16
N GLN A 208 12.40 12.75 7.03
CA GLN A 208 12.85 14.14 7.02
C GLN A 208 11.75 15.08 7.53
N ALA A 209 10.51 14.95 7.04
CA ALA A 209 9.40 15.80 7.47
C ALA A 209 9.10 15.65 8.97
N PHE A 210 9.05 14.41 9.47
CA PHE A 210 8.90 14.15 10.91
C PHE A 210 10.11 14.61 11.73
N GLY A 211 11.32 14.42 11.20
CA GLY A 211 12.54 14.90 11.84
C GLY A 211 12.55 16.42 11.99
N GLU A 212 12.12 17.16 10.97
CA GLU A 212 11.97 18.62 11.04
C GLU A 212 10.92 19.04 12.08
N LEU A 213 9.77 18.36 12.10
CA LEU A 213 8.70 18.64 13.06
C LEU A 213 9.17 18.41 14.52
N GLN A 214 10.02 17.42 14.74
CA GLN A 214 10.54 17.07 16.07
C GLN A 214 11.89 17.72 16.41
N GLY A 215 12.48 18.52 15.50
CA GLY A 215 13.77 19.18 15.68
C GLY A 215 14.98 18.24 15.61
N ILE A 216 14.86 17.10 14.92
CA ILE A 216 15.90 16.05 14.81
C ILE A 216 16.25 15.69 13.35
N ALA A 217 15.91 16.54 12.37
CA ALA A 217 16.17 16.28 10.94
C ALA A 217 17.66 16.07 10.59
N GLN A 218 18.55 16.64 11.40
CA GLN A 218 20.00 16.46 11.25
C GLN A 218 20.50 15.02 11.57
N TYR A 219 19.65 14.18 12.16
CA TYR A 219 19.99 12.81 12.57
C TYR A 219 19.48 11.72 11.60
N GLN A 220 19.33 12.04 10.31
CA GLN A 220 18.84 11.06 9.31
C GLN A 220 19.68 9.77 9.28
N GLU A 221 21.01 9.89 9.31
CA GLU A 221 21.89 8.70 9.34
C GLU A 221 21.72 7.88 10.62
N LEU A 222 21.37 8.51 11.74
CA LEU A 222 21.12 7.81 12.98
C LEU A 222 19.73 7.12 12.95
N ILE A 223 18.73 7.71 12.29
CA ILE A 223 17.44 7.04 12.03
C ILE A 223 17.70 5.76 11.22
N ASP A 224 18.52 5.84 10.15
CA ASP A 224 18.87 4.67 9.34
C ASP A 224 19.60 3.60 10.16
N LEU A 225 20.49 4.00 11.08
CA LEU A 225 21.18 3.07 11.98
C LEU A 225 20.18 2.38 12.94
N GLU A 226 19.19 3.09 13.49
CA GLU A 226 18.16 2.50 14.35
C GLU A 226 17.24 1.58 13.55
N LEU A 227 16.89 1.92 12.31
CA LEU A 227 16.14 1.03 11.40
C LEU A 227 16.90 -0.29 11.19
N LEU A 228 18.22 -0.22 10.92
CA LEU A 228 19.06 -1.42 10.75
C LEU A 228 19.15 -2.26 12.05
N LYS A 229 19.24 -1.61 13.23
CA LYS A 229 19.23 -2.31 14.53
C LYS A 229 17.89 -3.05 14.77
N LEU A 230 16.77 -2.54 14.26
CA LEU A 230 15.48 -3.23 14.30
C LEU A 230 15.38 -4.41 13.31
N GLY A 231 16.36 -4.57 12.41
CA GLY A 231 16.33 -5.56 11.32
C GLY A 231 15.62 -5.07 10.06
N GLY A 232 15.40 -3.76 9.94
CA GLY A 232 14.82 -3.10 8.76
C GLY A 232 15.87 -2.68 7.73
N PHE A 233 15.55 -1.66 6.95
CA PHE A 233 16.35 -1.13 5.85
C PHE A 233 16.56 0.38 6.01
N PRO A 234 17.61 0.96 5.41
CA PRO A 234 17.74 2.40 5.32
C PRO A 234 16.51 3.03 4.62
N ALA A 235 16.14 4.23 5.02
CA ALA A 235 14.96 4.93 4.48
C ALA A 235 14.99 5.06 2.94
N ALA A 236 16.16 5.24 2.35
CA ALA A 236 16.34 5.36 0.90
C ALA A 236 15.94 4.09 0.14
N ASP A 237 16.08 2.92 0.76
CA ASP A 237 15.71 1.64 0.16
C ASP A 237 14.18 1.38 0.24
N MET A 238 13.49 2.12 1.09
CA MET A 238 12.04 2.04 1.33
C MET A 238 11.29 3.16 0.56
N SER A 239 11.40 3.18 -0.77
CA SER A 239 10.85 4.24 -1.62
C SER A 239 10.17 3.68 -2.86
N GLY A 240 8.94 4.14 -3.12
CA GLY A 240 8.23 3.82 -4.36
C GLY A 240 8.98 4.31 -5.61
N ALA A 241 9.66 5.44 -5.52
CA ALA A 241 10.42 6.01 -6.62
C ALA A 241 11.57 5.12 -7.11
N LEU A 242 12.10 4.24 -6.25
CA LEU A 242 13.14 3.28 -6.59
C LEU A 242 12.67 2.27 -7.65
N TRP A 243 11.43 1.81 -7.51
CA TRP A 243 10.83 0.75 -8.30
C TRP A 243 9.89 1.25 -9.41
N ALA A 244 9.47 2.51 -9.35
CA ALA A 244 8.53 3.14 -10.27
C ALA A 244 8.89 2.97 -11.77
N PRO A 245 10.17 2.98 -12.22
CA PRO A 245 10.50 2.82 -13.63
C PRO A 245 10.04 1.50 -14.26
N ALA A 246 9.84 0.45 -13.47
CA ALA A 246 9.36 -0.85 -13.95
C ALA A 246 7.84 -0.89 -14.18
N VAL A 247 7.08 0.03 -13.61
CA VAL A 247 5.62 0.11 -13.73
C VAL A 247 5.25 0.70 -15.09
N LYS A 248 4.78 -0.13 -16.03
CA LYS A 248 4.50 0.24 -17.41
C LYS A 248 3.00 0.33 -17.75
N MET A 249 2.15 -0.37 -16.97
CA MET A 249 0.69 -0.31 -17.14
C MET A 249 0.15 1.09 -16.85
N PRO A 250 -1.05 1.44 -17.34
CA PRO A 250 -1.73 2.68 -16.97
C PRO A 250 -1.86 2.86 -15.46
N VAL A 251 -1.57 4.07 -14.95
CA VAL A 251 -1.55 4.36 -13.50
C VAL A 251 -2.38 5.60 -13.17
N LEU A 252 -3.29 5.45 -12.21
CA LEU A 252 -3.94 6.57 -11.53
C LEU A 252 -3.33 6.73 -10.12
N MET A 253 -2.72 7.88 -9.85
CA MET A 253 -2.26 8.24 -8.50
C MET A 253 -3.09 9.38 -7.93
N TRP A 254 -3.16 9.45 -6.59
CA TRP A 254 -3.57 10.67 -5.89
C TRP A 254 -2.75 10.86 -4.62
N GLN A 255 -2.65 12.13 -4.22
CA GLN A 255 -1.93 12.54 -3.04
C GLN A 255 -2.53 13.82 -2.46
N VAL A 256 -2.43 14.00 -1.16
CA VAL A 256 -2.72 15.27 -0.49
C VAL A 256 -1.59 16.25 -0.84
N ARG A 257 -1.95 17.43 -1.37
CA ARG A 257 -0.94 18.40 -1.84
C ARG A 257 -0.07 18.90 -0.70
N ASP A 258 -0.71 19.34 0.37
CA ASP A 258 -0.06 19.90 1.56
C ASP A 258 0.00 18.85 2.69
N ASP A 259 0.37 17.61 2.33
CA ASP A 259 0.44 16.49 3.26
C ASP A 259 1.38 16.80 4.44
N ALA A 260 0.87 16.64 5.67
CA ALA A 260 1.67 16.87 6.87
C ALA A 260 2.77 15.82 7.08
N TRP A 261 2.68 14.67 6.40
CA TRP A 261 3.62 13.56 6.53
C TRP A 261 4.77 13.60 5.53
N THR A 262 4.61 14.33 4.42
CA THR A 262 5.59 14.33 3.34
C THR A 262 5.71 15.73 2.74
N LYS A 263 6.76 15.94 1.97
CA LYS A 263 6.95 17.18 1.21
C LYS A 263 6.83 16.92 -0.27
N ASN A 264 5.85 17.56 -0.89
CA ASN A 264 5.75 17.60 -2.34
C ASN A 264 6.49 18.85 -2.87
N PRO A 265 7.20 18.73 -4.00
CA PRO A 265 7.20 17.63 -4.97
C PRO A 265 8.17 16.48 -4.66
N GLN A 266 8.88 16.46 -3.54
CA GLN A 266 9.97 15.50 -3.25
C GLN A 266 9.48 14.08 -3.00
N ASP A 267 8.21 13.88 -2.64
CA ASP A 267 7.61 12.58 -2.38
C ASP A 267 6.79 12.08 -3.58
N ALA A 268 5.50 12.40 -3.62
CA ALA A 268 4.58 11.83 -4.60
C ALA A 268 4.88 12.25 -6.03
N GLN A 269 5.19 13.52 -6.27
CA GLN A 269 5.56 14.00 -7.61
C GLN A 269 6.83 13.32 -8.11
N TYR A 270 7.84 13.18 -7.26
CA TYR A 270 9.08 12.49 -7.61
C TYR A 270 8.85 11.02 -7.99
N THR A 271 7.97 10.33 -7.25
CA THR A 271 7.58 8.95 -7.56
C THR A 271 6.79 8.89 -8.87
N PHE A 272 5.82 9.79 -9.06
CA PHE A 272 4.99 9.87 -10.26
C PHE A 272 5.81 10.13 -11.53
N ASP A 273 6.75 11.07 -11.48
CA ASP A 273 7.60 11.41 -12.62
C ASP A 273 8.44 10.21 -13.09
N ARG A 274 8.83 9.34 -12.17
CA ARG A 274 9.64 8.15 -12.43
C ARG A 274 8.86 6.92 -12.90
N LEU A 275 7.52 6.94 -12.83
CA LEU A 275 6.71 5.85 -13.38
C LEU A 275 7.03 5.65 -14.86
N GLY A 276 7.33 4.41 -15.21
CA GLY A 276 7.60 4.01 -16.60
C GLY A 276 6.36 3.95 -17.49
N SER A 277 5.17 4.18 -16.94
CA SER A 277 3.91 4.26 -17.66
C SER A 277 3.83 5.53 -18.49
N GLU A 278 3.35 5.41 -19.75
CA GLU A 278 3.02 6.53 -20.64
C GLU A 278 1.58 7.06 -20.38
N ASP A 279 0.66 6.20 -19.94
CA ASP A 279 -0.72 6.56 -19.54
C ASP A 279 -0.79 6.68 -18.02
N LYS A 280 -0.46 7.85 -17.47
CA LYS A 280 -0.46 8.10 -16.04
C LYS A 280 -1.13 9.43 -15.69
N GLU A 281 -1.91 9.40 -14.62
CA GLU A 281 -2.63 10.58 -14.12
C GLU A 281 -2.36 10.78 -12.62
N MET A 282 -2.14 12.05 -12.22
CA MET A 282 -2.03 12.47 -10.81
C MET A 282 -3.21 13.34 -10.43
N VAL A 283 -3.91 12.97 -9.37
CA VAL A 283 -4.94 13.78 -8.72
C VAL A 283 -4.40 14.35 -7.42
N TRP A 284 -4.46 15.67 -7.28
CA TRP A 284 -4.09 16.36 -6.05
C TRP A 284 -5.34 16.64 -5.21
N ILE A 285 -5.29 16.22 -3.94
CA ILE A 285 -6.33 16.55 -2.96
C ILE A 285 -5.89 17.85 -2.30
N GLU A 286 -6.70 18.87 -2.51
CA GLU A 286 -6.43 20.25 -2.04
C GLU A 286 -7.13 20.52 -0.69
N ASP A 287 -6.81 21.65 -0.06
CA ASP A 287 -7.47 22.19 1.12
C ASP A 287 -7.44 21.28 2.38
N THR A 288 -6.45 20.40 2.47
CA THR A 288 -6.23 19.52 3.62
C THR A 288 -4.76 19.17 3.76
N THR A 289 -4.36 18.88 5.02
CA THR A 289 -3.05 18.32 5.36
C THR A 289 -3.15 16.89 5.88
N ARG A 290 -4.37 16.34 5.99
CA ARG A 290 -4.66 15.09 6.70
C ARG A 290 -4.67 13.91 5.73
N ARG A 291 -3.48 13.32 5.51
CA ARG A 291 -3.27 12.12 4.70
C ARG A 291 -4.19 10.97 5.10
N PHE A 292 -4.31 10.68 6.40
CA PHE A 292 -5.13 9.56 6.88
C PHE A 292 -6.61 9.80 6.60
N ARG A 293 -7.15 10.91 7.07
CA ARG A 293 -8.58 11.20 6.94
C ARG A 293 -9.02 11.40 5.49
N ASP A 294 -8.24 12.14 4.70
CA ASP A 294 -8.68 12.61 3.39
C ASP A 294 -8.01 11.88 2.22
N GLY A 295 -6.76 11.47 2.36
CA GLY A 295 -6.04 10.74 1.33
C GLY A 295 -6.50 9.28 1.19
N TYR A 296 -6.48 8.51 2.29
CA TYR A 296 -6.88 7.10 2.23
C TYR A 296 -8.39 6.89 2.08
N ASN A 297 -9.21 7.80 2.61
CA ASN A 297 -10.67 7.75 2.42
C ASN A 297 -11.14 8.43 1.12
N TRP A 298 -10.22 8.97 0.29
CA TRP A 298 -10.62 9.74 -0.88
C TRP A 298 -11.45 8.92 -1.86
N PHE A 299 -11.05 7.69 -2.17
CA PHE A 299 -11.83 6.81 -3.05
C PHE A 299 -13.20 6.49 -2.46
N GLY A 300 -13.30 6.19 -1.16
CA GLY A 300 -14.57 5.91 -0.51
C GLY A 300 -15.58 7.08 -0.59
N ARG A 301 -15.07 8.32 -0.67
CA ARG A 301 -15.90 9.55 -0.78
C ARG A 301 -16.11 10.03 -2.21
N ASN A 302 -15.19 9.67 -3.13
CA ASN A 302 -15.18 10.12 -4.53
C ASN A 302 -14.98 8.93 -5.48
N PRO A 303 -15.93 7.97 -5.51
CA PRO A 303 -15.74 6.71 -6.22
C PRO A 303 -15.67 6.87 -7.75
N GLU A 304 -16.29 7.88 -8.32
CA GLU A 304 -16.52 8.02 -9.77
C GLU A 304 -15.21 8.06 -10.55
N LYS A 305 -14.20 8.78 -10.04
CA LYS A 305 -12.91 8.93 -10.73
C LYS A 305 -12.19 7.60 -10.86
N VAL A 306 -12.12 6.84 -9.76
CA VAL A 306 -11.42 5.54 -9.71
C VAL A 306 -12.19 4.50 -10.49
N LEU A 307 -13.52 4.47 -10.36
CA LEU A 307 -14.38 3.54 -11.12
C LEU A 307 -14.31 3.82 -12.61
N SER A 308 -14.30 5.09 -13.03
CA SER A 308 -14.14 5.48 -14.44
C SER A 308 -12.79 5.07 -15.01
N PHE A 309 -11.71 5.21 -14.23
CA PHE A 309 -10.38 4.76 -14.61
C PHE A 309 -10.36 3.25 -14.86
N PHE A 310 -10.85 2.45 -13.92
CA PHE A 310 -10.94 1.00 -14.12
C PHE A 310 -11.85 0.63 -15.30
N ALA A 311 -13.03 1.25 -15.41
CA ALA A 311 -13.97 0.97 -16.50
C ALA A 311 -13.35 1.19 -17.87
N LYS A 312 -12.59 2.28 -18.06
CA LYS A 312 -11.84 2.57 -19.30
C LYS A 312 -10.92 1.41 -19.65
N HIS A 313 -10.03 1.02 -18.76
CA HIS A 313 -8.99 0.03 -19.09
C HIS A 313 -9.52 -1.41 -19.17
N PHE A 314 -10.57 -1.76 -18.43
CA PHE A 314 -11.23 -3.05 -18.62
C PHE A 314 -12.01 -3.13 -19.95
N ALA A 315 -12.53 -2.02 -20.46
CA ALA A 315 -13.20 -1.98 -21.76
C ALA A 315 -12.22 -2.04 -22.94
N GLU A 316 -11.03 -1.43 -22.81
CA GLU A 316 -9.96 -1.42 -23.80
C GLU A 316 -9.24 -2.77 -23.93
N ALA A 317 -9.33 -3.63 -22.88
CA ALA A 317 -8.75 -4.97 -22.89
C ALA A 317 -9.46 -5.83 -23.95
N ARG A 318 -8.84 -5.98 -25.13
CA ARG A 318 -9.35 -6.83 -26.21
C ARG A 318 -9.56 -8.26 -25.69
N VAL A 319 -10.71 -8.83 -26.00
CA VAL A 319 -10.89 -10.28 -25.94
C VAL A 319 -9.86 -10.88 -26.92
N PRO A 320 -8.98 -11.79 -26.48
CA PRO A 320 -8.15 -12.51 -27.45
C PRO A 320 -9.08 -13.15 -28.48
N GLU A 321 -8.84 -12.88 -29.77
CA GLU A 321 -9.54 -13.65 -30.82
C GLU A 321 -9.23 -15.13 -30.59
N PRO A 322 -10.22 -16.03 -30.65
CA PRO A 322 -9.96 -17.46 -30.54
C PRO A 322 -8.96 -17.81 -31.65
N ALA A 323 -7.86 -18.46 -31.25
CA ALA A 323 -6.89 -18.99 -32.21
C ALA A 323 -7.65 -19.91 -33.19
N GLU A 324 -7.60 -19.58 -34.50
CA GLU A 324 -8.15 -20.38 -35.57
C GLU A 324 -7.51 -21.78 -35.65
#